data_dc04162470b07214af1fae400535a9fe
#
_entry.id   dc04162470b07214af1fae400535a9fe
#
_cell.length_a   1.000
_cell.length_b   1.000
_cell.length_c   1.000
_cell.angle_alpha   90.00
_cell.angle_beta   90.00
_cell.angle_gamma   90.00
#
_symmetry.space_group_name_H-M   'P 1'
#
loop_
_entity.id
_entity.type
_entity.pdbx_description
1 polymer ?
#
loop_
_entity_poly.entity_id
_entity_poly.type
_entity_poly.pdbx_seq_one_letter_code
_entity_poly.pdbx_strand_id
1 'polypeptide(L)'
;MAGYHDEQESINTAKHIWHSGGKWVVAVLVAGALGYVGYVAYQGRVHQGSAQAAQLASQVKGDAAKLAALQQQFPKDTATTQASLQTAAALFQAGKLDDAAKAYQWVLANDKTPVFQAAAMQNLANVYIQQKKFDDALKTLAAPVDATYQPLINEAKGDVFAAQGKAKEAGEAYKLALDKLPENSGNRQLIQMKMSQL
;
A
#
# COMPACT_ATOMS: atom_id res chain seq x y z
N MET A 1 67.42 -31.42 -3.37
CA MET A 1 66.39 -32.40 -3.81
C MET A 1 65.18 -32.51 -2.90
N ALA A 2 65.15 -31.85 -1.75
CA ALA A 2 63.97 -31.84 -0.85
C ALA A 2 62.76 -31.05 -1.32
N GLY A 3 62.90 -29.94 -2.08
CA GLY A 3 61.78 -29.06 -2.50
C GLY A 3 60.89 -29.69 -3.56
N TYR A 4 61.34 -30.66 -4.34
CA TYR A 4 60.49 -31.23 -5.41
C TYR A 4 59.50 -32.29 -4.90
N HIS A 5 59.77 -32.89 -3.72
CA HIS A 5 58.81 -33.81 -3.08
C HIS A 5 57.69 -33.11 -2.41
N ASP A 6 57.93 -31.96 -1.77
CA ASP A 6 56.87 -31.12 -1.11
C ASP A 6 55.86 -30.52 -2.10
N GLU A 7 56.34 -30.11 -3.30
CA GLU A 7 55.45 -29.58 -4.34
C GLU A 7 54.52 -30.67 -4.92
N GLN A 8 55.04 -31.88 -5.13
CA GLN A 8 54.21 -32.99 -5.64
C GLN A 8 53.18 -33.49 -4.61
N GLU A 9 53.51 -33.47 -3.36
CA GLU A 9 52.60 -33.87 -2.27
C GLU A 9 51.46 -32.88 -2.08
N SER A 10 51.76 -31.57 -2.17
CA SER A 10 50.77 -30.51 -2.14
C SER A 10 49.80 -30.51 -3.35
N ILE A 11 50.31 -30.81 -4.56
CA ILE A 11 49.50 -30.96 -5.76
C ILE A 11 48.58 -32.20 -5.69
N ASN A 12 49.07 -33.31 -5.15
CA ASN A 12 48.27 -34.51 -5.00
C ASN A 12 47.18 -34.34 -3.92
N THR A 13 47.48 -33.63 -2.85
CA THR A 13 46.51 -33.28 -1.80
C THR A 13 45.42 -32.36 -2.36
N ALA A 14 45.78 -31.35 -3.12
CA ALA A 14 44.81 -30.46 -3.80
C ALA A 14 43.92 -31.23 -4.79
N LYS A 15 44.48 -32.16 -5.57
CA LYS A 15 43.68 -33.01 -6.48
C LYS A 15 42.72 -33.91 -5.72
N HIS A 16 43.16 -34.48 -4.60
CA HIS A 16 42.33 -35.35 -3.77
C HIS A 16 41.14 -34.55 -3.16
N ILE A 17 41.39 -33.36 -2.61
CA ILE A 17 40.34 -32.45 -2.10
C ILE A 17 39.36 -32.06 -3.21
N TRP A 18 39.88 -31.78 -4.41
CA TRP A 18 39.04 -31.44 -5.57
C TRP A 18 38.13 -32.60 -5.96
N HIS A 19 38.65 -33.82 -6.00
CA HIS A 19 37.86 -35.00 -6.38
C HIS A 19 36.93 -35.50 -5.27
N SER A 20 37.28 -35.29 -3.99
CA SER A 20 36.50 -35.78 -2.84
C SER A 20 35.32 -34.87 -2.45
N GLY A 21 35.09 -33.75 -3.17
CA GLY A 21 33.97 -32.85 -2.90
C GLY A 21 34.25 -31.37 -3.12
N GLY A 22 35.53 -30.96 -3.27
CA GLY A 22 35.94 -29.57 -3.42
C GLY A 22 35.27 -28.88 -4.61
N LYS A 23 35.03 -29.60 -5.72
CA LYS A 23 34.30 -29.12 -6.88
C LYS A 23 32.84 -28.68 -6.53
N TRP A 24 32.18 -29.38 -5.60
CA TRP A 24 30.83 -29.05 -5.18
C TRP A 24 30.80 -27.80 -4.30
N VAL A 25 31.80 -27.63 -3.43
CA VAL A 25 31.96 -26.44 -2.62
C VAL A 25 32.16 -25.21 -3.51
N VAL A 26 33.03 -25.30 -4.50
CA VAL A 26 33.23 -24.22 -5.49
C VAL A 26 31.96 -23.96 -6.29
N ALA A 27 31.24 -24.99 -6.73
CA ALA A 27 29.99 -24.83 -7.45
C ALA A 27 28.93 -24.09 -6.62
N VAL A 28 28.81 -24.42 -5.31
CA VAL A 28 27.88 -23.72 -4.38
C VAL A 28 28.30 -22.27 -4.19
N LEU A 29 29.59 -21.98 -4.03
CA LEU A 29 30.10 -20.62 -3.89
C LEU A 29 29.84 -19.77 -5.17
N VAL A 30 30.08 -20.37 -6.34
CA VAL A 30 29.79 -19.69 -7.63
C VAL A 30 28.30 -19.45 -7.82
N ALA A 31 27.46 -20.44 -7.50
CA ALA A 31 26.00 -20.28 -7.56
C ALA A 31 25.52 -19.21 -6.58
N GLY A 32 26.07 -19.17 -5.36
CA GLY A 32 25.78 -18.13 -4.37
C GLY A 32 26.18 -16.73 -4.84
N ALA A 33 27.39 -16.61 -5.44
CA ALA A 33 27.86 -15.33 -5.99
C ALA A 33 27.00 -14.82 -7.16
N LEU A 34 26.63 -15.73 -8.08
CA LEU A 34 25.73 -15.39 -9.20
C LEU A 34 24.33 -15.01 -8.69
N GLY A 35 23.79 -15.71 -7.69
CA GLY A 35 22.55 -15.39 -7.03
C GLY A 35 22.58 -13.99 -6.37
N TYR A 36 23.69 -13.69 -5.68
CA TYR A 36 23.90 -12.39 -5.07
C TYR A 36 24.00 -11.25 -6.10
N VAL A 37 24.75 -11.44 -7.19
CA VAL A 37 24.82 -10.45 -8.28
C VAL A 37 23.45 -10.23 -8.93
N GLY A 38 22.70 -11.31 -9.16
CA GLY A 38 21.33 -11.24 -9.66
C GLY A 38 20.40 -10.47 -8.70
N TYR A 39 20.52 -10.73 -7.39
CA TYR A 39 19.76 -10.02 -6.35
C TYR A 39 20.09 -8.52 -6.31
N VAL A 40 21.38 -8.16 -6.34
CA VAL A 40 21.81 -6.75 -6.36
C VAL A 40 21.33 -6.02 -7.62
N ALA A 41 21.42 -6.67 -8.78
CA ALA A 41 20.90 -6.11 -10.03
C ALA A 41 19.38 -5.93 -10.01
N TYR A 42 18.65 -6.89 -9.43
CA TYR A 42 17.20 -6.78 -9.21
C TYR A 42 16.86 -5.62 -8.26
N GLN A 43 17.52 -5.54 -7.11
CA GLN A 43 17.35 -4.44 -6.16
C GLN A 43 17.61 -3.07 -6.82
N GLY A 44 18.68 -2.95 -7.61
CA GLY A 44 19.01 -1.72 -8.33
C GLY A 44 17.89 -1.28 -9.29
N ARG A 45 17.28 -2.23 -10.01
CA ARG A 45 16.13 -1.93 -10.91
C ARG A 45 14.89 -1.50 -10.12
N VAL A 46 14.61 -2.15 -9.00
CA VAL A 46 13.47 -1.78 -8.14
C VAL A 46 13.66 -0.37 -7.59
N HIS A 47 14.85 -0.04 -7.06
CA HIS A 47 15.12 1.31 -6.54
C HIS A 47 15.05 2.39 -7.61
N GLN A 48 15.57 2.14 -8.82
CA GLN A 48 15.46 3.08 -9.94
C GLN A 48 14.01 3.27 -10.37
N GLY A 49 13.21 2.19 -10.42
CA GLY A 49 11.78 2.25 -10.72
C GLY A 49 11.02 3.10 -9.70
N SER A 50 11.26 2.89 -8.41
CA SER A 50 10.60 3.66 -7.34
C SER A 50 11.02 5.14 -7.34
N ALA A 51 12.28 5.46 -7.64
CA ALA A 51 12.73 6.84 -7.78
C ALA A 51 12.04 7.54 -8.97
N GLN A 52 11.90 6.84 -10.09
CA GLN A 52 11.16 7.32 -11.26
C GLN A 52 9.67 7.54 -10.95
N ALA A 53 9.03 6.56 -10.27
CA ALA A 53 7.64 6.67 -9.84
C ALA A 53 7.44 7.89 -8.92
N ALA A 54 8.31 8.10 -7.94
CA ALA A 54 8.26 9.25 -7.04
C ALA A 54 8.43 10.59 -7.77
N GLN A 55 9.36 10.65 -8.73
CA GLN A 55 9.55 11.84 -9.56
C GLN A 55 8.30 12.17 -10.39
N LEU A 56 7.72 11.17 -11.07
CA LEU A 56 6.49 11.35 -11.85
C LEU A 56 5.30 11.68 -10.95
N ALA A 57 5.18 11.04 -9.79
CA ALA A 57 4.15 11.32 -8.79
C ALA A 57 4.15 12.80 -8.37
N SER A 58 5.33 13.39 -8.15
CA SER A 58 5.47 14.81 -7.81
C SER A 58 4.96 15.78 -8.89
N GLN A 59 4.86 15.30 -10.14
CA GLN A 59 4.41 16.08 -11.29
C GLN A 59 2.91 15.94 -11.59
N VAL A 60 2.22 14.98 -10.93
CA VAL A 60 0.79 14.72 -11.15
C VAL A 60 -0.06 15.94 -10.73
N LYS A 61 0.17 16.50 -9.52
CA LYS A 61 -0.46 17.73 -9.01
C LYS A 61 -1.98 17.86 -9.30
N GLY A 62 -2.74 16.78 -9.11
CA GLY A 62 -4.18 16.77 -9.37
C GLY A 62 -4.60 16.56 -10.84
N ASP A 63 -3.66 16.33 -11.74
CA ASP A 63 -3.92 16.02 -13.16
C ASP A 63 -4.29 14.54 -13.33
N ALA A 64 -5.54 14.25 -13.66
CA ALA A 64 -6.05 12.90 -13.82
C ALA A 64 -5.38 12.13 -14.97
N ALA A 65 -4.95 12.81 -16.05
CA ALA A 65 -4.29 12.15 -17.18
C ALA A 65 -2.87 11.71 -16.81
N LYS A 66 -2.11 12.58 -16.12
CA LYS A 66 -0.79 12.23 -15.59
C LYS A 66 -0.87 11.12 -14.54
N LEU A 67 -1.91 11.16 -13.69
CA LEU A 67 -2.14 10.09 -12.74
C LEU A 67 -2.38 8.76 -13.45
N ALA A 68 -3.23 8.71 -14.47
CA ALA A 68 -3.51 7.49 -15.22
C ALA A 68 -2.23 6.90 -15.86
N ALA A 69 -1.37 7.76 -16.42
CA ALA A 69 -0.08 7.33 -16.97
C ALA A 69 0.85 6.74 -15.89
N LEU A 70 0.91 7.38 -14.71
CA LEU A 70 1.68 6.89 -13.56
C LEU A 70 1.16 5.53 -13.07
N GLN A 71 -0.17 5.39 -12.93
CA GLN A 71 -0.85 4.14 -12.52
C GLN A 71 -0.59 2.99 -13.50
N GLN A 72 -0.52 3.28 -14.79
CA GLN A 72 -0.23 2.28 -15.81
C GLN A 72 1.24 1.86 -15.78
N GLN A 73 2.17 2.79 -15.57
CA GLN A 73 3.60 2.54 -15.64
C GLN A 73 4.14 1.91 -14.35
N PHE A 74 3.63 2.32 -13.18
CA PHE A 74 4.10 1.89 -11.85
C PHE A 74 2.95 1.45 -10.93
N PRO A 75 2.15 0.43 -11.32
CA PRO A 75 0.91 0.08 -10.60
C PRO A 75 1.12 -0.46 -9.18
N LYS A 76 2.33 -0.91 -8.84
CA LYS A 76 2.66 -1.50 -7.54
C LYS A 76 3.55 -0.61 -6.67
N ASP A 77 3.85 0.59 -7.11
CA ASP A 77 4.73 1.50 -6.39
C ASP A 77 3.93 2.33 -5.38
N THR A 78 4.46 2.45 -4.16
CA THR A 78 3.83 3.21 -3.08
C THR A 78 3.65 4.69 -3.44
N ALA A 79 4.58 5.28 -4.19
CA ALA A 79 4.44 6.66 -4.67
C ALA A 79 3.23 6.83 -5.59
N THR A 80 2.91 5.81 -6.39
CA THR A 80 1.70 5.81 -7.24
C THR A 80 0.43 5.75 -6.41
N THR A 81 0.40 4.92 -5.35
CA THR A 81 -0.74 4.86 -4.42
C THR A 81 -0.94 6.20 -3.72
N GLN A 82 0.13 6.80 -3.19
CA GLN A 82 0.06 8.11 -2.53
C GLN A 82 -0.39 9.22 -3.49
N ALA A 83 0.16 9.27 -4.71
CA ALA A 83 -0.27 10.21 -5.74
C ALA A 83 -1.74 10.03 -6.11
N SER A 84 -2.22 8.77 -6.16
CA SER A 84 -3.63 8.47 -6.43
C SER A 84 -4.55 9.00 -5.33
N LEU A 85 -4.21 8.79 -4.05
CA LEU A 85 -4.98 9.32 -2.92
C LEU A 85 -4.98 10.86 -2.91
N GLN A 86 -3.83 11.49 -3.11
CA GLN A 86 -3.71 12.95 -3.13
C GLN A 86 -4.46 13.57 -4.31
N THR A 87 -4.34 12.97 -5.50
CA THR A 87 -5.05 13.46 -6.69
C THR A 87 -6.55 13.26 -6.54
N ALA A 88 -7.00 12.12 -6.00
CA ALA A 88 -8.40 11.88 -5.72
C ALA A 88 -8.99 12.94 -4.76
N ALA A 89 -8.25 13.29 -3.69
CA ALA A 89 -8.66 14.35 -2.77
C ALA A 89 -8.73 15.72 -3.45
N ALA A 90 -7.77 16.07 -4.31
CA ALA A 90 -7.78 17.31 -5.07
C ALA A 90 -8.96 17.37 -6.07
N LEU A 91 -9.25 16.26 -6.74
CA LEU A 91 -10.39 16.13 -7.65
C LEU A 91 -11.72 16.25 -6.90
N PHE A 92 -11.83 15.66 -5.72
CA PHE A 92 -13.00 15.80 -4.84
C PHE A 92 -13.23 17.25 -4.44
N GLN A 93 -12.18 17.96 -4.00
CA GLN A 93 -12.27 19.39 -3.66
C GLN A 93 -12.63 20.24 -4.87
N ALA A 94 -12.21 19.87 -6.07
CA ALA A 94 -12.56 20.54 -7.32
C ALA A 94 -13.98 20.18 -7.84
N GLY A 95 -14.75 19.36 -7.12
CA GLY A 95 -16.07 18.89 -7.51
C GLY A 95 -16.07 17.85 -8.64
N LYS A 96 -14.90 17.34 -9.06
CA LYS A 96 -14.75 16.31 -10.09
C LYS A 96 -14.96 14.91 -9.49
N LEU A 97 -16.19 14.67 -9.00
CA LEU A 97 -16.51 13.53 -8.16
C LEU A 97 -16.28 12.17 -8.85
N ASP A 98 -16.60 12.06 -10.14
CA ASP A 98 -16.43 10.80 -10.88
C ASP A 98 -14.93 10.43 -11.05
N ASP A 99 -14.08 11.41 -11.31
CA ASP A 99 -12.65 11.18 -11.43
C ASP A 99 -12.00 10.90 -10.06
N ALA A 100 -12.46 11.58 -9.01
CA ALA A 100 -12.06 11.27 -7.64
C ALA A 100 -12.42 9.82 -7.25
N ALA A 101 -13.65 9.38 -7.57
CA ALA A 101 -14.09 8.01 -7.32
C ALA A 101 -13.20 7.00 -8.05
N LYS A 102 -12.90 7.20 -9.34
CA LYS A 102 -12.02 6.32 -10.11
C LYS A 102 -10.63 6.20 -9.49
N ALA A 103 -10.06 7.30 -9.02
CA ALA A 103 -8.73 7.29 -8.41
C ALA A 103 -8.71 6.53 -7.07
N TYR A 104 -9.72 6.69 -6.20
CA TYR A 104 -9.86 5.89 -4.97
C TYR A 104 -10.14 4.41 -5.26
N GLN A 105 -11.01 4.10 -6.23
CA GLN A 105 -11.26 2.72 -6.66
C GLN A 105 -9.99 2.05 -7.18
N TRP A 106 -9.15 2.78 -7.90
CA TRP A 106 -7.86 2.26 -8.35
C TRP A 106 -6.99 1.84 -7.15
N VAL A 107 -6.92 2.65 -6.09
CA VAL A 107 -6.18 2.30 -4.86
C VAL A 107 -6.72 1.02 -4.25
N LEU A 108 -8.05 0.90 -4.10
CA LEU A 108 -8.70 -0.30 -3.55
C LEU A 108 -8.41 -1.57 -4.35
N ALA A 109 -8.26 -1.44 -5.66
CA ALA A 109 -7.96 -2.57 -6.54
C ALA A 109 -6.49 -2.99 -6.49
N ASN A 110 -5.56 -2.04 -6.45
CA ASN A 110 -4.15 -2.26 -6.74
C ASN A 110 -3.22 -2.29 -5.50
N ASP A 111 -3.59 -1.63 -4.40
CA ASP A 111 -2.80 -1.62 -3.16
C ASP A 111 -3.56 -2.36 -2.06
N LYS A 112 -2.88 -3.28 -1.35
CA LYS A 112 -3.47 -4.06 -0.24
C LYS A 112 -2.95 -3.63 1.12
N THR A 113 -2.18 -2.56 1.18
CA THR A 113 -1.69 -1.98 2.44
C THR A 113 -2.86 -1.48 3.28
N PRO A 114 -3.05 -1.96 4.52
CA PRO A 114 -4.25 -1.68 5.30
C PRO A 114 -4.57 -0.20 5.48
N VAL A 115 -3.56 0.64 5.71
CA VAL A 115 -3.75 2.09 5.87
C VAL A 115 -4.28 2.75 4.60
N PHE A 116 -3.77 2.36 3.42
CA PHE A 116 -4.23 2.91 2.15
C PHE A 116 -5.63 2.41 1.77
N GLN A 117 -5.92 1.14 2.07
CA GLN A 117 -7.26 0.57 1.90
C GLN A 117 -8.28 1.35 2.74
N ALA A 118 -8.03 1.51 4.05
CA ALA A 118 -8.95 2.22 4.95
C ALA A 118 -9.16 3.69 4.52
N ALA A 119 -8.09 4.39 4.18
CA ALA A 119 -8.17 5.77 3.70
C ALA A 119 -8.95 5.87 2.38
N ALA A 120 -8.71 4.98 1.42
CA ALA A 120 -9.43 4.97 0.16
C ALA A 120 -10.92 4.64 0.34
N MET A 121 -11.26 3.67 1.22
CA MET A 121 -12.65 3.32 1.54
C MET A 121 -13.41 4.51 2.14
N GLN A 122 -12.86 5.17 3.16
CA GLN A 122 -13.47 6.32 3.81
C GLN A 122 -13.68 7.47 2.82
N ASN A 123 -12.64 7.83 2.07
CA ASN A 123 -12.73 8.95 1.14
C ASN A 123 -13.63 8.66 -0.06
N LEU A 124 -13.65 7.42 -0.56
CA LEU A 124 -14.60 7.01 -1.60
C LEU A 124 -16.05 7.07 -1.11
N ALA A 125 -16.29 6.66 0.14
CA ALA A 125 -17.62 6.81 0.75
C ALA A 125 -18.04 8.29 0.81
N ASN A 126 -17.12 9.21 1.15
CA ASN A 126 -17.38 10.65 1.13
C ASN A 126 -17.72 11.17 -0.28
N VAL A 127 -17.03 10.65 -1.32
CA VAL A 127 -17.37 10.96 -2.72
C VAL A 127 -18.80 10.50 -3.02
N TYR A 128 -19.16 9.28 -2.62
CA TYR A 128 -20.51 8.75 -2.87
C TYR A 128 -21.59 9.48 -2.07
N ILE A 129 -21.30 9.95 -0.84
CA ILE A 129 -22.22 10.82 -0.09
C ILE A 129 -22.52 12.09 -0.89
N GLN A 130 -21.52 12.75 -1.42
CA GLN A 130 -21.67 13.95 -2.25
C GLN A 130 -22.48 13.69 -3.53
N GLN A 131 -22.33 12.49 -4.11
CA GLN A 131 -23.10 12.03 -5.25
C GLN A 131 -24.52 11.53 -4.89
N LYS A 132 -24.87 11.47 -3.59
CA LYS A 132 -26.09 10.85 -3.04
C LYS A 132 -26.22 9.35 -3.37
N LYS A 133 -25.09 8.68 -3.64
CA LYS A 133 -25.00 7.23 -3.91
C LYS A 133 -24.75 6.47 -2.61
N PHE A 134 -25.67 6.55 -1.67
CA PHE A 134 -25.48 6.03 -0.31
C PHE A 134 -25.29 4.52 -0.26
N ASP A 135 -25.95 3.76 -1.13
CA ASP A 135 -25.78 2.31 -1.19
C ASP A 135 -24.38 1.91 -1.65
N ASP A 136 -23.80 2.64 -2.62
CA ASP A 136 -22.42 2.43 -3.06
C ASP A 136 -21.43 2.79 -1.96
N ALA A 137 -21.71 3.83 -1.18
CA ALA A 137 -20.90 4.19 0.00
C ALA A 137 -20.91 3.07 1.04
N LEU A 138 -22.09 2.58 1.44
CA LEU A 138 -22.22 1.49 2.41
C LEU A 138 -21.59 0.20 1.90
N LYS A 139 -21.76 -0.14 0.62
CA LYS A 139 -21.13 -1.29 -0.03
C LYS A 139 -19.60 -1.20 0.03
N THR A 140 -19.03 -0.02 -0.24
CA THR A 140 -17.60 0.22 -0.12
C THR A 140 -17.11 -0.03 1.29
N LEU A 141 -17.82 0.50 2.30
CA LEU A 141 -17.48 0.37 3.71
C LEU A 141 -17.78 -1.02 4.31
N ALA A 142 -18.47 -1.90 3.58
CA ALA A 142 -18.70 -3.28 3.99
C ALA A 142 -17.55 -4.22 3.62
N ALA A 143 -16.60 -3.80 2.79
CA ALA A 143 -15.44 -4.61 2.42
C ALA A 143 -14.56 -4.90 3.66
N PRO A 144 -13.89 -6.06 3.70
CA PRO A 144 -12.98 -6.39 4.80
C PRO A 144 -11.87 -5.36 4.96
N VAL A 145 -11.61 -4.96 6.21
CA VAL A 145 -10.54 -4.04 6.59
C VAL A 145 -9.84 -4.57 7.83
N ASP A 146 -8.56 -4.22 8.00
CA ASP A 146 -7.82 -4.53 9.22
C ASP A 146 -8.52 -3.95 10.46
N ALA A 147 -8.55 -4.74 11.56
CA ALA A 147 -9.26 -4.39 12.79
C ALA A 147 -8.85 -3.03 13.38
N THR A 148 -7.60 -2.62 13.16
CA THR A 148 -7.07 -1.31 13.58
C THR A 148 -7.84 -0.14 12.97
N TYR A 149 -8.36 -0.31 11.75
CA TYR A 149 -9.09 0.73 11.02
C TYR A 149 -10.61 0.61 11.14
N GLN A 150 -11.11 -0.40 11.87
CA GLN A 150 -12.54 -0.59 12.06
C GLN A 150 -13.26 0.64 12.66
N PRO A 151 -12.68 1.37 13.63
CA PRO A 151 -13.27 2.62 14.11
C PRO A 151 -13.50 3.65 13.01
N LEU A 152 -12.51 3.84 12.12
CA LEU A 152 -12.59 4.75 10.99
C LEU A 152 -13.72 4.37 10.02
N ILE A 153 -13.87 3.08 9.74
CA ILE A 153 -14.93 2.57 8.87
C ILE A 153 -16.30 2.72 9.52
N ASN A 154 -16.42 2.48 10.83
CA ASN A 154 -17.68 2.68 11.55
C ASN A 154 -18.06 4.17 11.61
N GLU A 155 -17.10 5.08 11.81
CA GLU A 155 -17.34 6.52 11.71
C GLU A 155 -17.87 6.89 10.32
N ALA A 156 -17.20 6.42 9.25
CA ALA A 156 -17.64 6.68 7.88
C ALA A 156 -19.05 6.13 7.59
N LYS A 157 -19.42 4.96 8.14
CA LYS A 157 -20.81 4.45 8.06
C LYS A 157 -21.79 5.38 8.74
N GLY A 158 -21.42 5.92 9.91
CA GLY A 158 -22.20 6.93 10.60
C GLY A 158 -22.44 8.16 9.74
N ASP A 159 -21.40 8.66 9.06
CA ASP A 159 -21.49 9.79 8.14
C ASP A 159 -22.46 9.51 6.97
N VAL A 160 -22.44 8.28 6.43
CA VAL A 160 -23.40 7.87 5.37
C VAL A 160 -24.84 7.89 5.89
N PHE A 161 -25.09 7.29 7.06
CA PHE A 161 -26.44 7.26 7.64
C PHE A 161 -26.94 8.66 8.02
N ALA A 162 -26.07 9.50 8.59
CA ALA A 162 -26.39 10.90 8.87
C ALA A 162 -26.79 11.65 7.59
N ALA A 163 -26.04 11.48 6.50
CA ALA A 163 -26.35 12.09 5.21
C ALA A 163 -27.67 11.57 4.59
N GLN A 164 -28.14 10.38 4.99
CA GLN A 164 -29.44 9.83 4.64
C GLN A 164 -30.58 10.35 5.54
N GLY A 165 -30.28 11.10 6.62
CA GLY A 165 -31.23 11.48 7.65
C GLY A 165 -31.63 10.34 8.59
N LYS A 166 -30.85 9.25 8.62
CA LYS A 166 -31.07 8.06 9.47
C LYS A 166 -30.32 8.24 10.80
N ALA A 167 -30.83 9.13 11.66
CA ALA A 167 -30.16 9.53 12.89
C ALA A 167 -29.87 8.36 13.85
N LYS A 168 -30.80 7.41 13.96
CA LYS A 168 -30.63 6.23 14.83
C LYS A 168 -29.46 5.35 14.37
N GLU A 169 -29.46 4.97 13.10
CA GLU A 169 -28.42 4.13 12.50
C GLU A 169 -27.06 4.86 12.51
N ALA A 170 -27.04 6.16 12.30
CA ALA A 170 -25.85 6.98 12.41
C ALA A 170 -25.28 6.95 13.83
N GLY A 171 -26.12 7.13 14.84
CA GLY A 171 -25.74 7.08 16.24
C GLY A 171 -25.18 5.70 16.65
N GLU A 172 -25.80 4.60 16.19
CA GLU A 172 -25.31 3.26 16.42
C GLU A 172 -23.92 3.05 15.77
N ALA A 173 -23.71 3.50 14.54
CA ALA A 173 -22.43 3.38 13.85
C ALA A 173 -21.32 4.20 14.53
N TYR A 174 -21.60 5.44 14.93
CA TYR A 174 -20.66 6.27 15.69
C TYR A 174 -20.32 5.67 17.06
N LYS A 175 -21.30 5.08 17.76
CA LYS A 175 -21.05 4.39 19.01
C LYS A 175 -20.08 3.22 18.82
N LEU A 176 -20.28 2.39 17.78
CA LEU A 176 -19.35 1.31 17.45
C LEU A 176 -17.94 1.82 17.11
N ALA A 177 -17.81 3.01 16.55
CA ALA A 177 -16.50 3.64 16.36
C ALA A 177 -15.87 4.03 17.70
N LEU A 178 -16.61 4.67 18.58
CA LEU A 178 -16.16 5.10 19.91
C LEU A 178 -15.73 3.93 20.81
N ASP A 179 -16.46 2.82 20.78
CA ASP A 179 -16.19 1.62 21.59
C ASP A 179 -14.81 0.99 21.29
N LYS A 180 -14.28 1.22 20.10
CA LYS A 180 -12.98 0.70 19.65
C LYS A 180 -11.84 1.72 19.72
N LEU A 181 -12.12 2.98 19.97
CA LEU A 181 -11.12 4.03 20.08
C LEU A 181 -10.58 4.15 21.50
N PRO A 182 -9.24 4.36 21.66
CA PRO A 182 -8.66 4.69 22.98
C PRO A 182 -9.32 5.94 23.59
N GLU A 183 -9.41 6.00 24.92
CA GLU A 183 -10.06 7.12 25.62
C GLU A 183 -9.43 8.48 25.34
N ASN A 184 -8.12 8.52 25.12
CA ASN A 184 -7.36 9.73 24.84
C ASN A 184 -7.24 10.06 23.34
N SER A 185 -7.98 9.37 22.47
CA SER A 185 -7.98 9.64 21.03
C SER A 185 -8.67 10.97 20.71
N GLY A 186 -8.00 11.86 19.97
CA GLY A 186 -8.60 13.13 19.49
C GLY A 186 -9.84 12.90 18.62
N ASN A 187 -9.95 11.76 17.95
CA ASN A 187 -11.09 11.43 17.10
C ASN A 187 -12.38 11.20 17.91
N ARG A 188 -12.28 10.86 19.21
CA ARG A 188 -13.47 10.67 20.07
C ARG A 188 -14.32 11.94 20.15
N GLN A 189 -13.67 13.09 20.36
CA GLN A 189 -14.38 14.38 20.45
C GLN A 189 -15.10 14.73 19.15
N LEU A 190 -14.45 14.47 18.00
CA LEU A 190 -15.06 14.69 16.70
C LEU A 190 -16.30 13.82 16.50
N ILE A 191 -16.23 12.53 16.83
CA ILE A 191 -17.36 11.60 16.69
C ILE A 191 -18.49 11.98 17.66
N GLN A 192 -18.18 12.36 18.90
CA GLN A 192 -19.17 12.82 19.87
C GLN A 192 -19.88 14.10 19.39
N MET A 193 -19.13 15.03 18.76
CA MET A 193 -19.72 16.23 18.16
C MET A 193 -20.65 15.84 17.01
N LYS A 194 -20.26 14.93 16.12
CA LYS A 194 -21.14 14.42 15.04
C LYS A 194 -22.42 13.79 15.60
N MET A 195 -22.31 13.00 16.69
CA MET A 195 -23.47 12.40 17.35
C MET A 195 -24.43 13.43 17.96
N SER A 196 -23.91 14.54 18.47
CA SER A 196 -24.76 15.60 19.05
C SER A 196 -25.49 16.43 18.00
N GLN A 197 -25.17 16.25 16.72
CA GLN A 197 -25.81 16.94 15.59
C GLN A 197 -26.90 16.09 14.89
N LEU A 198 -27.11 14.84 15.35
CA LEU A 198 -28.14 13.96 14.82
C LEU A 198 -29.53 14.34 15.36
#